data_7a0bc9d0bbc914215c2c767d2069ce9d
#
_entry.id   7a0bc9d0bbc914215c2c767d2069ce9d
#
_cell.length_a   1.000
_cell.length_b   1.000
_cell.length_c   1.000
_cell.angle_alpha   90.00
_cell.angle_beta   90.00
_cell.angle_gamma   90.00
#
_symmetry.space_group_name_H-M   'P 1'
#
loop_
_entity.id
_entity.type
_entity.pdbx_description
1 polymer ?
#
loop_
_entity_poly.entity_id
_entity_poly.type
_entity_poly.pdbx_seq_one_letter_code
_entity_poly.pdbx_strand_id
1 'polypeptide(L)'
;MASDKDQEITTGINSYSVHYYATQADMDAGIPIADFTQYQNPNNNYTVYVKVLSEEGCEAFTTLTLIVDPLPSIADVTFEYELCDVDNDGFAEFDLASQSSSILAGEQNVEISYHATAYQAENNTYPIDLDFDYENIVANVQTIHIRATNTA
;
A
#
# COMPACT_ATOMS: atom_id res chain seq x y z
N MET A 1 -7.43 -10.61 10.98
CA MET A 1 -6.67 -9.35 11.13
C MET A 1 -6.88 -8.68 12.49
N ALA A 2 -8.07 -8.71 13.08
CA ALA A 2 -8.29 -8.15 14.41
C ALA A 2 -7.50 -8.89 15.52
N SER A 3 -7.32 -10.20 15.41
CA SER A 3 -6.56 -10.99 16.37
C SER A 3 -5.09 -10.58 16.51
N ASP A 4 -4.47 -10.05 15.47
CA ASP A 4 -3.06 -9.64 15.50
C ASP A 4 -2.87 -8.37 16.35
N LYS A 5 -3.81 -7.42 16.25
CA LYS A 5 -3.79 -6.19 17.05
C LYS A 5 -4.16 -6.43 18.52
N ASP A 6 -5.05 -7.36 18.79
CA ASP A 6 -5.39 -7.74 20.15
C ASP A 6 -4.17 -8.35 20.86
N GLN A 7 -3.40 -9.20 20.19
CA GLN A 7 -2.16 -9.78 20.74
C GLN A 7 -1.06 -8.72 20.92
N GLU A 8 -0.93 -7.78 20.02
CA GLU A 8 0.01 -6.67 20.12
C GLU A 8 -0.31 -5.78 21.33
N ILE A 9 -1.58 -5.47 21.54
CA ILE A 9 -2.06 -4.62 22.65
C ILE A 9 -1.91 -5.34 24.00
N THR A 10 -2.14 -6.65 24.05
CA THR A 10 -2.08 -7.43 25.29
C THR A 10 -0.72 -8.08 25.54
N THR A 11 0.29 -7.85 24.67
CA THR A 11 1.63 -8.46 24.76
C THR A 11 1.61 -9.99 24.90
N GLY A 12 0.63 -10.66 24.25
CA GLY A 12 0.52 -12.12 24.21
C GLY A 12 -0.03 -12.79 25.49
N ILE A 13 -0.68 -12.03 26.36
CA ILE A 13 -1.34 -12.57 27.56
C ILE A 13 -2.77 -12.98 27.21
N ASN A 14 -3.11 -14.26 27.41
CA ASN A 14 -4.35 -14.88 26.90
C ASN A 14 -5.61 -14.65 27.76
N SER A 15 -5.53 -13.85 28.83
CA SER A 15 -6.62 -13.68 29.81
C SER A 15 -7.23 -12.29 29.82
N TYR A 16 -7.25 -11.61 28.64
CA TYR A 16 -7.82 -10.28 28.49
C TYR A 16 -8.81 -10.24 27.35
N SER A 17 -9.85 -9.38 27.48
CA SER A 17 -10.72 -8.97 26.37
C SER A 17 -10.37 -7.56 25.93
N VAL A 18 -10.37 -7.34 24.62
CA VAL A 18 -10.08 -6.04 24.00
C VAL A 18 -11.35 -5.50 23.36
N HIS A 19 -11.69 -4.25 23.68
CA HIS A 19 -12.86 -3.58 23.16
C HIS A 19 -12.43 -2.26 22.48
N TYR A 20 -12.96 -2.01 21.30
CA TYR A 20 -12.69 -0.84 20.50
C TYR A 20 -13.88 0.12 20.50
N TYR A 21 -13.63 1.43 20.58
CA TYR A 21 -14.64 2.47 20.65
C TYR A 21 -14.32 3.57 19.64
N ALA A 22 -15.34 4.04 18.93
CA ALA A 22 -15.16 5.08 17.92
C ALA A 22 -14.81 6.44 18.53
N THR A 23 -15.32 6.75 19.72
CA THR A 23 -15.06 8.01 20.43
C THR A 23 -14.79 7.75 21.91
N GLN A 24 -14.20 8.74 22.59
CA GLN A 24 -14.05 8.73 24.04
C GLN A 24 -15.42 8.62 24.73
N ALA A 25 -16.43 9.34 24.22
CA ALA A 25 -17.78 9.31 24.78
C ALA A 25 -18.43 7.91 24.69
N ASP A 26 -18.19 7.18 23.58
CA ASP A 26 -18.66 5.79 23.45
C ASP A 26 -17.96 4.86 24.43
N MET A 27 -16.67 5.09 24.68
CA MET A 27 -15.92 4.32 25.68
C MET A 27 -16.44 4.58 27.09
N ASP A 28 -16.73 5.84 27.45
CA ASP A 28 -17.29 6.22 28.73
C ASP A 28 -18.72 5.68 28.92
N ALA A 29 -19.49 5.60 27.82
CA ALA A 29 -20.84 5.03 27.81
C ALA A 29 -20.85 3.50 27.72
N GLY A 30 -19.71 2.84 27.46
CA GLY A 30 -19.63 1.40 27.29
C GLY A 30 -20.26 0.88 25.99
N ILE A 31 -20.23 1.66 24.92
CA ILE A 31 -20.78 1.33 23.60
C ILE A 31 -19.64 0.97 22.63
N PRO A 32 -19.18 -0.28 22.58
CA PRO A 32 -18.09 -0.67 21.69
C PRO A 32 -18.52 -0.73 20.23
N ILE A 33 -17.53 -0.65 19.33
CA ILE A 33 -17.72 -0.96 17.91
C ILE A 33 -18.17 -2.42 17.78
N ALA A 34 -19.34 -2.65 17.20
CA ALA A 34 -19.96 -3.97 17.15
C ALA A 34 -19.18 -4.94 16.23
N ASP A 35 -18.69 -4.45 15.10
CA ASP A 35 -17.84 -5.21 14.17
C ASP A 35 -16.63 -4.37 13.78
N PHE A 36 -15.56 -4.52 14.54
CA PHE A 36 -14.29 -3.82 14.28
C PHE A 36 -13.49 -4.46 13.12
N THR A 37 -13.89 -5.63 12.63
CA THR A 37 -13.24 -6.29 11.49
C THR A 37 -13.60 -5.61 10.16
N GLN A 38 -14.73 -4.90 10.13
CA GLN A 38 -15.23 -4.13 8.98
C GLN A 38 -15.41 -2.64 9.29
N TYR A 39 -14.76 -2.15 10.32
CA TYR A 39 -14.88 -0.75 10.72
C TYR A 39 -14.30 0.19 9.65
N GLN A 40 -15.10 1.17 9.24
CA GLN A 40 -14.68 2.25 8.35
C GLN A 40 -14.46 3.53 9.15
N ASN A 41 -13.25 4.07 9.07
CA ASN A 41 -12.92 5.34 9.71
C ASN A 41 -13.65 6.50 9.01
N PRO A 42 -14.23 7.45 9.75
CA PRO A 42 -14.94 8.62 9.17
C PRO A 42 -14.04 9.55 8.36
N ASN A 43 -12.77 9.62 8.72
CA ASN A 43 -11.74 10.43 8.06
C ASN A 43 -10.34 9.81 8.26
N ASN A 44 -9.35 10.31 7.54
CA ASN A 44 -7.96 9.88 7.74
C ASN A 44 -7.41 10.40 9.09
N ASN A 45 -6.38 9.74 9.62
CA ASN A 45 -5.81 9.99 10.94
C ASN A 45 -6.86 9.91 12.08
N TYR A 46 -7.76 8.93 11.96
CA TYR A 46 -8.82 8.74 12.94
C TYR A 46 -8.34 7.96 14.15
N THR A 47 -8.62 8.48 15.36
CA THR A 47 -8.24 7.82 16.61
C THR A 47 -9.37 6.94 17.13
N VAL A 48 -9.10 5.67 17.30
CA VAL A 48 -9.97 4.69 17.96
C VAL A 48 -9.47 4.51 19.39
N TYR A 49 -10.38 4.46 20.34
CA TYR A 49 -10.09 4.23 21.75
C TYR A 49 -10.19 2.75 22.08
N VAL A 50 -9.26 2.25 22.86
CA VAL A 50 -9.14 0.82 23.17
C VAL A 50 -9.17 0.62 24.68
N LYS A 51 -10.05 -0.26 25.12
CA LYS A 51 -10.16 -0.71 26.50
C LYS A 51 -9.78 -2.19 26.59
N VAL A 52 -8.87 -2.51 27.43
CA VAL A 52 -8.46 -3.88 27.75
C VAL A 52 -8.99 -4.23 29.14
N LEU A 53 -9.66 -5.36 29.25
CA LEU A 53 -10.29 -5.83 30.48
C LEU A 53 -9.72 -7.19 30.86
N SER A 54 -9.18 -7.33 32.07
CA SER A 54 -8.76 -8.62 32.64
C SER A 54 -9.96 -9.43 33.12
N GLU A 55 -9.77 -10.72 33.33
CA GLU A 55 -10.78 -11.61 33.96
C GLU A 55 -11.18 -11.16 35.37
N GLU A 56 -10.27 -10.53 36.12
CA GLU A 56 -10.53 -9.98 37.45
C GLU A 56 -11.22 -8.59 37.41
N GLY A 57 -11.49 -8.05 36.24
CA GLY A 57 -12.16 -6.75 36.06
C GLY A 57 -11.23 -5.55 36.12
N CYS A 58 -9.91 -5.71 36.03
CA CYS A 58 -8.98 -4.59 35.90
C CYS A 58 -9.01 -4.04 34.49
N GLU A 59 -9.04 -2.71 34.37
CA GLU A 59 -9.14 -1.99 33.10
C GLU A 59 -7.83 -1.26 32.77
N ALA A 60 -7.43 -1.33 31.49
CA ALA A 60 -6.38 -0.49 30.92
C ALA A 60 -6.87 0.16 29.62
N PHE A 61 -6.34 1.33 29.30
CA PHE A 61 -6.78 2.14 28.17
C PHE A 61 -5.59 2.52 27.30
N THR A 62 -5.82 2.51 25.99
CA THR A 62 -4.87 3.01 24.99
C THR A 62 -5.64 3.56 23.79
N THR A 63 -4.92 4.02 22.78
CA THR A 63 -5.50 4.52 21.53
C THR A 63 -4.81 3.87 20.33
N LEU A 64 -5.55 3.75 19.22
CA LEU A 64 -5.06 3.30 17.93
C LEU A 64 -5.40 4.36 16.88
N THR A 65 -4.40 4.87 16.19
CA THR A 65 -4.62 5.80 15.08
C THR A 65 -4.71 5.01 13.77
N LEU A 66 -5.81 5.22 13.03
CA LEU A 66 -6.05 4.64 11.72
C LEU A 66 -5.61 5.63 10.65
N ILE A 67 -4.64 5.24 9.84
CA ILE A 67 -4.11 6.04 8.74
C ILE A 67 -4.40 5.29 7.44
N VAL A 68 -4.92 6.02 6.46
CA VAL A 68 -5.15 5.51 5.10
C VAL A 68 -4.33 6.37 4.16
N ASP A 69 -3.33 5.77 3.55
CA ASP A 69 -2.50 6.45 2.56
C ASP A 69 -3.23 6.48 1.21
N PRO A 70 -3.23 7.63 0.51
CA PRO A 70 -3.82 7.73 -0.81
C PRO A 70 -3.06 6.85 -1.81
N LEU A 71 -3.77 6.40 -2.85
CA LEU A 71 -3.11 5.76 -3.99
C LEU A 71 -2.20 6.80 -4.70
N PRO A 72 -1.06 6.38 -5.25
CA PRO A 72 -0.24 7.22 -6.10
C PRO A 72 -1.04 7.78 -7.28
N SER A 73 -0.87 9.08 -7.59
CA SER A 73 -1.66 9.76 -8.62
C SER A 73 -1.32 9.35 -10.05
N ILE A 74 -0.22 8.63 -10.25
CA ILE A 74 0.24 8.13 -11.55
C ILE A 74 -0.53 6.91 -12.08
N ALA A 75 -1.46 6.34 -11.30
CA ALA A 75 -2.11 5.06 -11.59
C ALA A 75 -2.86 4.99 -12.94
N ASP A 76 -3.34 6.13 -13.46
CA ASP A 76 -4.17 6.19 -14.68
C ASP A 76 -3.47 6.91 -15.85
N VAL A 77 -2.14 7.06 -15.81
CA VAL A 77 -1.40 7.77 -16.86
C VAL A 77 -0.72 6.79 -17.79
N THR A 78 -0.84 7.01 -19.11
CA THR A 78 -0.08 6.30 -20.13
C THR A 78 1.08 7.16 -20.63
N PHE A 79 2.24 6.56 -20.73
CA PHE A 79 3.46 7.19 -21.25
C PHE A 79 3.89 6.48 -22.53
N GLU A 80 4.41 7.23 -23.49
CA GLU A 80 4.99 6.69 -24.70
C GLU A 80 6.49 7.00 -24.72
N TYR A 81 7.29 5.99 -25.01
CA TYR A 81 8.73 6.12 -25.18
C TYR A 81 9.13 5.51 -26.52
N GLU A 82 9.50 6.36 -27.46
CA GLU A 82 9.81 5.98 -28.84
C GLU A 82 11.30 6.13 -29.12
N LEU A 83 11.88 5.12 -29.78
CA LEU A 83 13.24 5.12 -30.29
C LEU A 83 13.23 4.83 -31.80
N CYS A 84 14.26 5.30 -32.50
CA CYS A 84 14.46 4.93 -33.90
C CYS A 84 15.07 3.53 -33.97
N ASP A 85 14.41 2.65 -34.72
CA ASP A 85 14.93 1.35 -35.09
C ASP A 85 15.97 1.53 -36.22
N VAL A 86 17.25 1.30 -35.91
CA VAL A 86 18.38 1.63 -36.79
C VAL A 86 18.62 0.58 -37.88
N ASP A 87 18.27 -0.66 -37.62
CA ASP A 87 18.50 -1.82 -38.50
C ASP A 87 17.20 -2.46 -39.04
N ASN A 88 16.05 -1.92 -38.61
CA ASN A 88 14.70 -2.34 -39.02
C ASN A 88 14.35 -3.79 -38.64
N ASP A 89 14.81 -4.24 -37.47
CA ASP A 89 14.47 -5.57 -36.95
C ASP A 89 13.31 -5.55 -35.94
N GLY A 90 12.87 -4.36 -35.52
CA GLY A 90 11.77 -4.15 -34.58
C GLY A 90 12.17 -4.15 -33.12
N PHE A 91 13.48 -4.19 -32.82
CA PHE A 91 14.01 -4.23 -31.46
C PHE A 91 14.92 -3.03 -31.18
N ALA A 92 14.91 -2.56 -29.91
CA ALA A 92 15.77 -1.48 -29.46
C ALA A 92 16.00 -1.58 -27.94
N GLU A 93 17.05 -0.95 -27.46
CA GLU A 93 17.37 -0.86 -26.03
C GLU A 93 16.82 0.44 -25.44
N PHE A 94 16.01 0.33 -24.39
CA PHE A 94 15.32 1.44 -23.74
C PHE A 94 15.89 1.71 -22.35
N ASP A 95 16.37 2.91 -22.09
CA ASP A 95 16.70 3.38 -20.73
C ASP A 95 15.42 3.71 -19.95
N LEU A 96 14.82 2.70 -19.35
CA LEU A 96 13.58 2.85 -18.57
C LEU A 96 13.82 3.66 -17.29
N ALA A 97 15.02 3.60 -16.72
CA ALA A 97 15.37 4.36 -15.51
C ALA A 97 15.24 5.86 -15.72
N SER A 98 15.61 6.36 -16.91
CA SER A 98 15.52 7.79 -17.27
C SER A 98 14.09 8.33 -17.26
N GLN A 99 13.08 7.46 -17.42
CA GLN A 99 11.67 7.84 -17.46
C GLN A 99 11.05 7.96 -16.06
N SER A 100 11.68 7.38 -15.04
CA SER A 100 11.11 7.27 -13.68
C SER A 100 10.75 8.63 -13.07
N SER A 101 11.58 9.65 -13.25
CA SER A 101 11.31 10.99 -12.71
C SER A 101 10.10 11.67 -13.36
N SER A 102 9.91 11.47 -14.66
CA SER A 102 8.76 11.99 -15.41
C SER A 102 7.46 11.28 -15.01
N ILE A 103 7.54 9.98 -14.80
CA ILE A 103 6.41 9.14 -14.39
C ILE A 103 5.97 9.49 -12.95
N LEU A 104 6.93 9.67 -12.03
CA LEU A 104 6.66 10.09 -10.66
C LEU A 104 6.09 11.51 -10.57
N ALA A 105 6.36 12.38 -11.54
CA ALA A 105 5.84 13.76 -11.60
C ALA A 105 5.98 14.56 -10.28
N GLY A 106 7.01 14.25 -9.49
CA GLY A 106 7.25 14.90 -8.20
C GLY A 106 6.54 14.27 -7.00
N GLU A 107 5.84 13.14 -7.18
CA GLU A 107 5.28 12.37 -6.07
C GLU A 107 6.38 11.98 -5.08
N GLN A 108 6.07 12.14 -3.78
CA GLN A 108 6.96 11.82 -2.67
C GLN A 108 6.56 10.49 -2.04
N ASN A 109 7.53 9.75 -1.54
CA ASN A 109 7.30 8.45 -0.90
C ASN A 109 6.60 7.43 -1.80
N VAL A 110 6.93 7.46 -3.09
CA VAL A 110 6.44 6.50 -4.08
C VAL A 110 7.63 5.86 -4.78
N GLU A 111 7.64 4.54 -4.81
CA GLU A 111 8.55 3.75 -5.64
C GLU A 111 7.81 3.20 -6.84
N ILE A 112 8.49 3.13 -7.98
CA ILE A 112 7.96 2.50 -9.19
C ILE A 112 8.82 1.33 -9.59
N SER A 113 8.16 0.31 -10.14
CA SER A 113 8.79 -0.84 -10.78
C SER A 113 8.15 -1.10 -12.14
N TYR A 114 8.93 -1.62 -13.06
CA TYR A 114 8.53 -1.88 -14.42
C TYR A 114 8.41 -3.39 -14.63
N HIS A 115 7.39 -3.82 -15.37
CA HIS A 115 7.09 -5.23 -15.58
C HIS A 115 6.66 -5.47 -17.03
N ALA A 116 7.07 -6.61 -17.60
CA ALA A 116 6.75 -6.98 -18.96
C ALA A 116 5.26 -7.36 -19.16
N THR A 117 4.56 -7.73 -18.09
CA THR A 117 3.14 -8.11 -18.14
C THR A 117 2.33 -7.51 -17.00
N ALA A 118 1.02 -7.31 -17.22
CA ALA A 118 0.09 -6.83 -16.19
C ALA A 118 0.09 -7.75 -14.95
N TYR A 119 0.10 -9.07 -15.15
CA TYR A 119 0.15 -10.04 -14.06
C TYR A 119 1.37 -9.86 -13.14
N GLN A 120 2.55 -9.61 -13.74
CA GLN A 120 3.78 -9.37 -12.98
C GLN A 120 3.69 -8.08 -12.17
N ALA A 121 3.14 -7.00 -12.75
CA ALA A 121 2.94 -5.74 -12.05
C ALA A 121 1.95 -5.88 -10.88
N GLU A 122 0.82 -6.56 -11.08
CA GLU A 122 -0.19 -6.78 -10.04
C GLU A 122 0.36 -7.59 -8.86
N ASN A 123 1.16 -8.61 -9.14
CA ASN A 123 1.71 -9.52 -8.14
C ASN A 123 3.11 -9.13 -7.64
N ASN A 124 3.66 -8.02 -8.12
CA ASN A 124 5.02 -7.55 -7.81
C ASN A 124 6.08 -8.64 -8.01
N THR A 125 6.04 -9.32 -9.16
CA THR A 125 6.96 -10.39 -9.52
C THR A 125 7.78 -10.02 -10.74
N TYR A 126 9.02 -10.48 -10.79
CA TYR A 126 9.93 -10.28 -11.93
C TYR A 126 10.00 -8.84 -12.43
N PRO A 127 10.34 -7.85 -11.58
CA PRO A 127 10.55 -6.49 -12.04
C PRO A 127 11.71 -6.45 -13.04
N ILE A 128 11.60 -5.57 -14.03
CA ILE A 128 12.69 -5.30 -14.97
C ILE A 128 13.83 -4.63 -14.21
N ASP A 129 15.04 -5.13 -14.43
CA ASP A 129 16.24 -4.55 -13.83
C ASP A 129 16.56 -3.22 -14.51
N LEU A 130 16.63 -2.15 -13.74
CA LEU A 130 16.89 -0.79 -14.22
C LEU A 130 18.38 -0.41 -14.24
N ASP A 131 19.25 -1.31 -13.81
CA ASP A 131 20.71 -1.11 -13.93
C ASP A 131 21.21 -1.30 -15.37
N PHE A 132 20.36 -1.84 -16.24
CA PHE A 132 20.63 -2.09 -17.66
C PHE A 132 19.49 -1.57 -18.53
N ASP A 133 19.83 -1.18 -19.78
CA ASP A 133 18.85 -0.86 -20.79
C ASP A 133 17.99 -2.10 -21.11
N TYR A 134 16.70 -1.89 -21.28
CA TYR A 134 15.74 -2.96 -21.55
C TYR A 134 15.52 -3.13 -23.05
N GLU A 135 15.85 -4.29 -23.58
CA GLU A 135 15.49 -4.66 -24.95
C GLU A 135 14.03 -5.14 -25.01
N ASN A 136 13.23 -4.58 -25.91
CA ASN A 136 11.84 -5.02 -26.08
C ASN A 136 11.80 -6.48 -26.57
N ILE A 137 10.92 -7.29 -25.98
CA ILE A 137 10.74 -8.70 -26.33
C ILE A 137 9.61 -8.94 -27.34
N VAL A 138 8.90 -7.89 -27.73
CA VAL A 138 7.87 -7.86 -28.77
C VAL A 138 8.25 -6.83 -29.81
N ALA A 139 8.40 -7.25 -31.06
CA ALA A 139 8.84 -6.37 -32.13
C ALA A 139 7.93 -5.17 -32.35
N ASN A 140 8.51 -4.02 -32.61
CA ASN A 140 7.93 -2.70 -32.92
C ASN A 140 7.17 -2.02 -31.76
N VAL A 141 6.25 -2.70 -31.07
CA VAL A 141 5.44 -2.10 -29.99
C VAL A 141 5.29 -3.11 -28.86
N GLN A 142 5.70 -2.69 -27.67
CA GLN A 142 5.50 -3.45 -26.46
C GLN A 142 4.94 -2.55 -25.36
N THR A 143 3.96 -3.04 -24.61
CA THR A 143 3.47 -2.38 -23.41
C THR A 143 4.27 -2.85 -22.21
N ILE A 144 4.87 -1.91 -21.49
CA ILE A 144 5.48 -2.13 -20.19
C ILE A 144 4.50 -1.65 -19.11
N HIS A 145 4.29 -2.47 -18.10
CA HIS A 145 3.38 -2.18 -17.01
C HIS A 145 4.16 -1.61 -15.83
N ILE A 146 3.69 -0.48 -15.31
CA ILE A 146 4.32 0.22 -14.20
C ILE A 146 3.50 -0.01 -12.93
N ARG A 147 4.18 -0.45 -11.89
CA ARG A 147 3.62 -0.52 -10.54
C ARG A 147 4.16 0.62 -9.72
N ALA A 148 3.27 1.40 -9.12
CA ALA A 148 3.60 2.41 -8.12
C ALA A 148 3.23 1.92 -6.73
N THR A 149 4.14 2.08 -5.78
CA THR A 149 3.95 1.64 -4.39
C THR A 149 4.24 2.81 -3.46
N ASN A 150 3.31 3.12 -2.57
CA ASN A 150 3.53 4.09 -1.50
C ASN A 150 4.48 3.49 -0.45
N THR A 151 5.51 4.25 -0.06
CA THR A 151 6.55 3.84 0.90
C THR A 151 6.46 4.60 2.23
N ALA A 152 5.43 5.45 2.38
CA ALA A 152 5.20 6.22 3.61
C ALA A 152 4.63 5.37 4.74
#